data_3ef706ab786b27f35e8e232f4c82b42a
#
_entry.id   3ef706ab786b27f35e8e232f4c82b42a
#
_cell.length_a   1.000
_cell.length_b   1.000
_cell.length_c   1.000
_cell.angle_alpha   90.00
_cell.angle_beta   90.00
_cell.angle_gamma   90.00
#
_symmetry.space_group_name_H-M   'P 1'
#
loop_
_entity.id
_entity.type
_entity.pdbx_description
1 polymer ?
#
loop_
_entity_poly.entity_id
_entity_poly.type
_entity_poly.pdbx_seq_one_letter_code
_entity_poly.pdbx_strand_id
1 'polypeptide(L)'
;DREGKVLTTTSIKTQGYQNVESYVEDSVKSVMQIVEQVGGMEKIHAMGIGAPGGNYYNGTIEQAANLAWAKGVVPLADMFAIRLNIPVAITNDANAAAMGEMIYGEAVGMKNFVELTLGTGVGSGIVANGQLIYGCDGFAGELGHMVVEPEGRPCGCGRKGCLETYCSATGVVRTTVAMLEESTEPTSLRDIPREELSSYEVYKAAMAGDAMAQE
;
A
#
# COMPACT_ATOMS: atom_id res chain seq x y z
N ASP A 1 -13.93 -8.48 -13.95
CA ASP A 1 -14.02 -8.74 -15.40
C ASP A 1 -13.20 -7.71 -16.20
N ARG A 2 -13.25 -7.76 -17.52
CA ARG A 2 -12.48 -6.83 -18.39
C ARG A 2 -12.96 -5.37 -18.32
N GLU A 3 -14.12 -5.13 -17.78
CA GLU A 3 -14.73 -3.80 -17.60
C GLU A 3 -14.39 -3.20 -16.23
N GLY A 4 -13.56 -3.87 -15.43
CA GLY A 4 -13.20 -3.45 -14.08
C GLY A 4 -14.25 -3.77 -13.00
N LYS A 5 -15.32 -4.51 -13.36
CA LYS A 5 -16.34 -4.88 -12.38
C LYS A 5 -15.84 -6.00 -11.47
N VAL A 6 -15.86 -5.77 -10.16
CA VAL A 6 -15.63 -6.80 -9.15
C VAL A 6 -16.80 -7.76 -9.11
N LEU A 7 -16.56 -9.04 -9.40
CA LEU A 7 -17.59 -10.07 -9.44
C LEU A 7 -17.83 -10.71 -8.06
N THR A 8 -16.75 -10.96 -7.33
CA THR A 8 -16.77 -11.53 -5.98
C THR A 8 -15.49 -11.17 -5.23
N THR A 9 -15.51 -11.27 -3.91
CA THR A 9 -14.37 -10.99 -3.04
C THR A 9 -14.24 -12.04 -1.96
N THR A 10 -13.01 -12.23 -1.49
CA THR A 10 -12.70 -12.99 -0.28
C THR A 10 -11.57 -12.30 0.47
N SER A 11 -11.36 -12.66 1.73
CA SER A 11 -10.27 -12.13 2.53
C SER A 11 -9.68 -13.19 3.44
N ILE A 12 -8.36 -13.12 3.61
CA ILE A 12 -7.62 -13.85 4.63
C ILE A 12 -6.70 -12.88 5.36
N LYS A 13 -6.28 -13.23 6.56
CA LYS A 13 -5.26 -12.45 7.26
C LYS A 13 -3.90 -12.70 6.62
N THR A 14 -3.11 -11.65 6.43
CA THR A 14 -1.72 -11.76 5.95
C THR A 14 -0.72 -12.03 7.06
N GLN A 15 -1.14 -11.89 8.31
CA GLN A 15 -0.32 -12.11 9.50
C GLN A 15 -0.66 -13.44 10.19
N GLY A 16 0.29 -13.93 10.99
CA GLY A 16 0.12 -15.17 11.76
C GLY A 16 0.70 -16.42 11.09
N TYR A 17 1.19 -16.31 9.87
CA TYR A 17 1.89 -17.40 9.18
C TYR A 17 3.35 -17.49 9.60
N GLN A 18 3.84 -18.71 9.76
CA GLN A 18 5.25 -18.98 10.09
C GLN A 18 6.16 -19.02 8.86
N ASN A 19 5.59 -19.36 7.70
CA ASN A 19 6.30 -19.47 6.42
C ASN A 19 5.36 -19.10 5.26
N VAL A 20 5.97 -18.89 4.10
CA VAL A 20 5.25 -18.49 2.88
C VAL A 20 4.37 -19.61 2.33
N GLU A 21 4.78 -20.86 2.48
CA GLU A 21 4.05 -22.03 1.97
C GLU A 21 2.64 -22.09 2.57
N SER A 22 2.54 -21.98 3.89
CA SER A 22 1.25 -21.98 4.60
C SER A 22 0.38 -20.79 4.18
N TYR A 23 0.97 -19.60 4.00
CA TYR A 23 0.26 -18.43 3.49
C TYR A 23 -0.31 -18.67 2.08
N VAL A 24 0.52 -19.20 1.18
CA VAL A 24 0.12 -19.47 -0.21
C VAL A 24 -0.96 -20.56 -0.27
N GLU A 25 -0.85 -21.62 0.54
CA GLU A 25 -1.85 -22.68 0.60
C GLU A 25 -3.23 -22.15 1.02
N ASP A 26 -3.29 -21.35 2.07
CA ASP A 26 -4.56 -20.78 2.53
C ASP A 26 -5.10 -19.72 1.58
N SER A 27 -4.20 -18.95 0.95
CA SER A 27 -4.58 -18.01 -0.11
C SER A 27 -5.20 -18.73 -1.31
N VAL A 28 -4.59 -19.82 -1.77
CA VAL A 28 -5.11 -20.63 -2.88
C VAL A 28 -6.47 -21.22 -2.52
N LYS A 29 -6.64 -21.79 -1.31
CA LYS A 29 -7.95 -22.28 -0.87
C LYS A 29 -9.02 -21.18 -0.92
N SER A 30 -8.69 -19.99 -0.43
CA SER A 30 -9.61 -18.84 -0.44
C SER A 30 -9.94 -18.37 -1.87
N VAL A 31 -8.93 -18.33 -2.76
CA VAL A 31 -9.13 -18.00 -4.18
C VAL A 31 -10.02 -19.03 -4.86
N MET A 32 -9.80 -20.33 -4.64
CA MET A 32 -10.61 -21.39 -5.26
C MET A 32 -12.08 -21.30 -4.87
N GLN A 33 -12.42 -20.90 -3.65
CA GLN A 33 -13.80 -20.70 -3.22
C GLN A 33 -14.54 -19.64 -4.05
N ILE A 34 -13.86 -18.53 -4.40
CA ILE A 34 -14.47 -17.47 -5.23
C ILE A 34 -14.43 -17.81 -6.72
N VAL A 35 -13.44 -18.58 -7.16
CA VAL A 35 -13.34 -19.06 -8.54
C VAL A 35 -14.54 -19.96 -8.90
N GLU A 36 -14.96 -20.83 -8.01
CA GLU A 36 -16.17 -21.67 -8.20
C GLU A 36 -17.43 -20.81 -8.39
N GLN A 37 -17.54 -19.69 -7.67
CA GLN A 37 -18.69 -18.79 -7.78
C GLN A 37 -18.79 -18.10 -9.15
N VAL A 38 -17.66 -17.92 -9.85
CA VAL A 38 -17.61 -17.26 -11.17
C VAL A 38 -17.54 -18.23 -12.33
N GLY A 39 -17.69 -19.52 -12.07
CA GLY A 39 -17.82 -20.55 -13.10
C GLY A 39 -16.59 -21.41 -13.35
N GLY A 40 -15.61 -21.41 -12.43
CA GLY A 40 -14.46 -22.32 -12.47
C GLY A 40 -13.19 -21.72 -13.06
N MET A 41 -12.08 -22.45 -12.96
CA MET A 41 -10.74 -22.02 -13.37
C MET A 41 -10.64 -21.68 -14.86
N GLU A 42 -11.45 -22.28 -15.71
CA GLU A 42 -11.47 -21.99 -17.15
C GLU A 42 -11.92 -20.54 -17.48
N LYS A 43 -12.51 -19.84 -16.52
CA LYS A 43 -12.87 -18.42 -16.65
C LYS A 43 -11.77 -17.47 -16.18
N ILE A 44 -10.74 -18.00 -15.54
CA ILE A 44 -9.65 -17.20 -14.97
C ILE A 44 -8.47 -17.19 -15.93
N HIS A 45 -8.11 -16.00 -16.41
CA HIS A 45 -7.05 -15.86 -17.40
C HIS A 45 -5.68 -15.59 -16.79
N ALA A 46 -5.63 -14.87 -15.68
CA ALA A 46 -4.41 -14.52 -14.98
C ALA A 46 -4.69 -14.04 -13.56
N MET A 47 -3.65 -13.91 -12.74
CA MET A 47 -3.69 -13.32 -11.42
C MET A 47 -2.68 -12.16 -11.34
N GLY A 48 -3.13 -11.02 -10.83
CA GLY A 48 -2.27 -9.90 -10.46
C GLY A 48 -2.15 -9.79 -8.95
N ILE A 49 -0.96 -9.50 -8.45
CA ILE A 49 -0.68 -9.33 -7.02
C ILE A 49 -0.07 -7.94 -6.81
N GLY A 50 -0.71 -7.12 -5.98
CA GLY A 50 -0.10 -5.92 -5.40
C GLY A 50 0.35 -6.22 -3.98
N ALA A 51 1.63 -6.07 -3.69
CA ALA A 51 2.18 -6.39 -2.37
C ALA A 51 3.36 -5.49 -1.99
N PRO A 52 3.55 -5.18 -0.69
CA PRO A 52 4.76 -4.50 -0.23
C PRO A 52 6.01 -5.26 -0.69
N GLY A 53 7.00 -4.54 -1.24
CA GLY A 53 8.21 -5.13 -1.76
C GLY A 53 8.02 -6.02 -2.99
N GLY A 54 6.88 -5.93 -3.67
CA GLY A 54 6.63 -6.67 -4.92
C GLY A 54 7.49 -6.18 -6.07
N ASN A 55 8.32 -7.08 -6.62
CA ASN A 55 9.20 -6.80 -7.75
C ASN A 55 8.62 -7.39 -9.04
N TYR A 56 8.28 -6.51 -9.97
CA TYR A 56 7.64 -6.90 -11.23
C TYR A 56 8.55 -7.73 -12.13
N TYR A 57 9.85 -7.42 -12.16
CA TYR A 57 10.78 -8.11 -13.08
C TYR A 57 11.08 -9.54 -12.68
N ASN A 58 11.13 -9.78 -11.37
CA ASN A 58 11.54 -11.08 -10.80
C ASN A 58 10.36 -11.94 -10.37
N GLY A 59 9.16 -11.37 -10.24
CA GLY A 59 8.01 -12.10 -9.71
C GLY A 59 8.07 -12.36 -8.21
N THR A 60 8.88 -11.58 -7.48
CA THR A 60 9.24 -11.82 -6.08
C THR A 60 8.66 -10.78 -5.13
N ILE A 61 8.61 -11.11 -3.84
CA ILE A 61 8.57 -10.13 -2.76
C ILE A 61 9.98 -10.01 -2.17
N GLU A 62 10.45 -8.77 -2.00
CA GLU A 62 11.76 -8.45 -1.47
C GLU A 62 11.64 -7.41 -0.35
N GLN A 63 12.35 -7.61 0.76
CA GLN A 63 12.45 -6.64 1.85
C GLN A 63 11.09 -6.18 2.46
N ALA A 64 10.07 -7.01 2.43
CA ALA A 64 8.75 -6.68 2.97
C ALA A 64 8.74 -6.78 4.51
N ALA A 65 9.16 -5.71 5.20
CA ALA A 65 9.24 -5.66 6.65
C ALA A 65 7.91 -5.96 7.37
N ASN A 66 6.79 -5.72 6.70
CA ASN A 66 5.43 -5.92 7.24
C ASN A 66 4.94 -7.37 7.12
N LEU A 67 5.66 -8.23 6.41
CA LEU A 67 5.27 -9.61 6.15
C LEU A 67 6.26 -10.56 6.84
N ALA A 68 5.97 -10.97 8.06
CA ALA A 68 6.87 -11.78 8.89
C ALA A 68 7.28 -13.12 8.23
N TRP A 69 6.45 -13.66 7.34
CA TRP A 69 6.70 -14.87 6.58
C TRP A 69 7.52 -14.64 5.30
N ALA A 70 7.63 -13.39 4.82
CA ALA A 70 8.39 -13.04 3.61
C ALA A 70 9.83 -12.64 3.96
N LYS A 71 10.62 -13.61 4.38
CA LYS A 71 12.03 -13.40 4.73
C LYS A 71 12.91 -13.53 3.48
N GLY A 72 13.71 -12.50 3.21
CA GLY A 72 14.61 -12.47 2.04
C GLY A 72 13.85 -12.27 0.73
N VAL A 73 14.20 -13.03 -0.29
CA VAL A 73 13.56 -13.00 -1.63
C VAL A 73 12.61 -14.18 -1.74
N VAL A 74 11.33 -13.90 -1.93
CA VAL A 74 10.26 -14.91 -2.02
C VAL A 74 9.68 -14.91 -3.43
N PRO A 75 9.76 -16.01 -4.20
CA PRO A 75 9.24 -16.10 -5.58
C PRO A 75 7.71 -16.29 -5.58
N LEU A 76 6.99 -15.30 -5.06
CA LEU A 76 5.55 -15.45 -4.77
C LEU A 76 4.72 -15.66 -6.02
N ALA A 77 5.05 -15.00 -7.15
CA ALA A 77 4.34 -15.17 -8.41
C ALA A 77 4.41 -16.61 -8.90
N ASP A 78 5.61 -17.23 -8.89
CA ASP A 78 5.81 -18.62 -9.28
C ASP A 78 5.08 -19.59 -8.36
N MET A 79 5.08 -19.32 -7.05
CA MET A 79 4.38 -20.16 -6.09
C MET A 79 2.89 -20.23 -6.34
N PHE A 80 2.26 -19.13 -6.72
CA PHE A 80 0.84 -19.10 -7.13
C PHE A 80 0.64 -19.68 -8.54
N ALA A 81 1.51 -19.35 -9.50
CA ALA A 81 1.39 -19.84 -10.88
C ALA A 81 1.43 -21.38 -10.94
N ILE A 82 2.32 -22.00 -10.18
CA ILE A 82 2.41 -23.48 -10.09
C ILE A 82 1.12 -24.09 -9.52
N ARG A 83 0.52 -23.47 -8.49
CA ARG A 83 -0.65 -24.02 -7.79
C ARG A 83 -1.96 -23.78 -8.55
N LEU A 84 -2.07 -22.67 -9.23
CA LEU A 84 -3.29 -22.28 -9.95
C LEU A 84 -3.25 -22.64 -11.45
N ASN A 85 -2.06 -22.95 -11.97
CA ASN A 85 -1.81 -23.22 -13.40
C ASN A 85 -2.30 -22.10 -14.32
N ILE A 86 -2.06 -20.85 -13.92
CA ILE A 86 -2.35 -19.62 -14.69
C ILE A 86 -1.16 -18.67 -14.61
N PRO A 87 -1.03 -17.73 -15.56
CA PRO A 87 -0.04 -16.65 -15.46
C PRO A 87 -0.28 -15.80 -14.21
N VAL A 88 0.80 -15.48 -13.48
CA VAL A 88 0.77 -14.61 -12.30
C VAL A 88 1.82 -13.51 -12.45
N ALA A 89 1.42 -12.28 -12.20
CA ALA A 89 2.32 -11.14 -12.11
C ALA A 89 2.22 -10.50 -10.72
N ILE A 90 3.33 -9.95 -10.23
CA ILE A 90 3.38 -9.23 -8.97
C ILE A 90 3.99 -7.84 -9.17
N THR A 91 3.55 -6.88 -8.42
CA THR A 91 4.15 -5.55 -8.33
C THR A 91 3.98 -4.98 -6.93
N ASN A 92 4.60 -3.82 -6.67
CA ASN A 92 4.33 -3.07 -5.45
C ASN A 92 2.84 -2.67 -5.39
N ASP A 93 2.27 -2.57 -4.19
CA ASP A 93 0.86 -2.25 -3.95
C ASP A 93 0.47 -0.85 -4.44
N ALA A 94 1.32 0.17 -4.27
CA ALA A 94 1.09 1.51 -4.81
C ALA A 94 1.18 1.54 -6.35
N ASN A 95 2.09 0.77 -6.93
CA ASN A 95 2.15 0.57 -8.39
C ASN A 95 0.87 -0.08 -8.93
N ALA A 96 0.33 -1.07 -8.20
CA ALA A 96 -0.94 -1.69 -8.57
C ALA A 96 -2.11 -0.69 -8.48
N ALA A 97 -2.11 0.19 -7.46
CA ALA A 97 -3.10 1.26 -7.33
C ALA A 97 -3.02 2.25 -8.50
N ALA A 98 -1.81 2.73 -8.86
CA ALA A 98 -1.63 3.62 -10.00
C ALA A 98 -2.09 2.98 -11.33
N MET A 99 -1.86 1.68 -11.52
CA MET A 99 -2.40 0.97 -12.68
C MET A 99 -3.93 0.89 -12.65
N GLY A 100 -4.52 0.70 -11.47
CA GLY A 100 -5.96 0.70 -11.27
C GLY A 100 -6.58 2.04 -11.68
N GLU A 101 -6.00 3.14 -11.21
CA GLU A 101 -6.40 4.51 -11.56
C GLU A 101 -6.25 4.79 -13.07
N MET A 102 -5.17 4.34 -13.68
CA MET A 102 -4.92 4.50 -15.12
C MET A 102 -5.95 3.78 -15.98
N ILE A 103 -6.39 2.59 -15.57
CA ILE A 103 -7.24 1.72 -16.41
C ILE A 103 -8.72 1.91 -16.10
N TYR A 104 -9.09 2.13 -14.83
CA TYR A 104 -10.47 2.11 -14.37
C TYR A 104 -10.88 3.32 -13.51
N GLY A 105 -9.92 4.16 -13.07
CA GLY A 105 -10.15 5.25 -12.14
C GLY A 105 -10.11 6.65 -12.78
N GLU A 106 -9.73 7.62 -11.97
CA GLU A 106 -9.73 9.04 -12.35
C GLU A 106 -8.62 9.40 -13.35
N ALA A 107 -7.59 8.54 -13.50
CA ALA A 107 -6.49 8.76 -14.43
C ALA A 107 -6.74 8.14 -15.82
N VAL A 108 -7.94 7.65 -16.12
CA VAL A 108 -8.28 7.13 -17.47
C VAL A 108 -8.04 8.19 -18.53
N GLY A 109 -7.20 7.84 -19.53
CA GLY A 109 -6.79 8.74 -20.62
C GLY A 109 -5.60 9.65 -20.28
N MET A 110 -5.15 9.72 -19.05
CA MET A 110 -3.94 10.43 -18.66
C MET A 110 -2.70 9.61 -19.06
N LYS A 111 -1.73 10.28 -19.68
CA LYS A 111 -0.45 9.64 -20.05
C LYS A 111 0.66 9.90 -19.04
N ASN A 112 0.51 10.93 -18.22
CA ASN A 112 1.50 11.33 -17.24
C ASN A 112 0.82 11.72 -15.95
N PHE A 113 1.07 11.02 -14.88
CA PHE A 113 0.56 11.33 -13.54
C PHE A 113 1.38 10.61 -12.48
N VAL A 114 1.23 11.05 -11.26
CA VAL A 114 1.72 10.37 -10.05
C VAL A 114 0.51 10.08 -9.17
N GLU A 115 0.38 8.85 -8.75
CA GLU A 115 -0.57 8.43 -7.73
C GLU A 115 0.14 8.35 -6.38
N LEU A 116 -0.50 8.83 -5.31
CA LEU A 116 0.01 8.77 -3.94
C LEU A 116 -1.00 8.04 -3.04
N THR A 117 -0.57 6.96 -2.42
CA THR A 117 -1.33 6.29 -1.38
C THR A 117 -0.91 6.77 0.01
N LEU A 118 -1.83 7.44 0.71
CA LEU A 118 -1.61 7.96 2.07
C LEU A 118 -2.25 7.02 3.10
N GLY A 119 -1.49 6.03 3.53
CA GLY A 119 -1.91 5.05 4.53
C GLY A 119 -1.01 5.09 5.78
N THR A 120 -0.64 3.92 6.30
CA THR A 120 0.35 3.80 7.39
C THR A 120 1.69 4.45 7.03
N GLY A 121 2.09 4.33 5.75
CA GLY A 121 3.20 5.02 5.12
C GLY A 121 2.72 5.86 3.93
N VAL A 122 3.63 6.18 3.02
CA VAL A 122 3.34 6.83 1.75
C VAL A 122 3.88 5.98 0.62
N GLY A 123 2.96 5.37 -0.14
CA GLY A 123 3.29 4.71 -1.39
C GLY A 123 3.10 5.65 -2.58
N SER A 124 3.69 5.30 -3.72
CA SER A 124 3.48 6.05 -4.95
C SER A 124 3.71 5.20 -6.20
N GLY A 125 2.95 5.50 -7.24
CA GLY A 125 3.15 4.98 -8.58
C GLY A 125 3.32 6.13 -9.57
N ILE A 126 4.30 6.03 -10.45
CA ILE A 126 4.62 7.04 -11.46
C ILE A 126 4.28 6.51 -12.84
N VAL A 127 3.42 7.19 -13.55
CA VAL A 127 3.10 6.88 -14.95
C VAL A 127 3.65 7.97 -15.87
N ALA A 128 4.40 7.57 -16.88
CA ALA A 128 4.91 8.47 -17.91
C ALA A 128 4.69 7.85 -19.31
N ASN A 129 4.18 8.67 -20.23
CA ASN A 129 3.82 8.24 -21.58
C ASN A 129 2.84 7.04 -21.61
N GLY A 130 1.96 6.95 -20.62
CA GLY A 130 0.99 5.86 -20.48
C GLY A 130 1.60 4.53 -20.02
N GLN A 131 2.79 4.57 -19.43
CA GLN A 131 3.48 3.39 -18.89
C GLN A 131 3.91 3.64 -17.46
N LEU A 132 3.70 2.65 -16.60
CA LEU A 132 4.17 2.67 -15.23
C LEU A 132 5.70 2.58 -15.21
N ILE A 133 6.34 3.42 -14.41
CA ILE A 133 7.79 3.46 -14.26
C ILE A 133 8.19 2.51 -13.13
N TYR A 134 8.86 1.42 -13.50
CA TYR A 134 9.38 0.44 -12.53
C TYR A 134 10.82 0.72 -12.10
N GLY A 135 11.59 1.51 -12.90
CA GLY A 135 13.03 1.68 -12.70
C GLY A 135 13.84 0.50 -13.21
N CYS A 136 15.15 0.54 -12.97
CA CYS A 136 16.06 -0.50 -13.43
C CYS A 136 15.99 -1.80 -12.60
N ASP A 137 15.55 -1.68 -11.35
CA ASP A 137 15.51 -2.76 -10.36
C ASP A 137 14.11 -3.13 -9.86
N GLY A 138 13.08 -2.42 -10.36
CA GLY A 138 11.68 -2.68 -10.00
C GLY A 138 11.16 -1.84 -8.82
N PHE A 139 11.96 -0.92 -8.28
CA PHE A 139 11.63 -0.14 -7.07
C PHE A 139 11.54 1.38 -7.31
N ALA A 140 11.25 1.82 -8.53
CA ALA A 140 10.96 3.23 -8.76
C ALA A 140 9.63 3.62 -8.09
N GLY A 141 9.50 4.92 -7.77
CA GLY A 141 8.28 5.45 -7.20
C GLY A 141 8.24 5.47 -5.66
N GLU A 142 9.36 5.25 -4.98
CA GLU A 142 9.45 5.31 -3.51
C GLU A 142 9.48 6.76 -2.98
N LEU A 143 8.49 7.59 -3.40
CA LEU A 143 8.46 9.03 -3.07
C LEU A 143 8.27 9.29 -1.57
N GLY A 144 7.60 8.39 -0.86
CA GLY A 144 7.45 8.46 0.61
C GLY A 144 8.80 8.48 1.34
N HIS A 145 9.84 7.96 0.70
CA HIS A 145 11.19 7.92 1.25
C HIS A 145 12.11 9.07 0.78
N MET A 146 11.58 10.06 0.08
CA MET A 146 12.32 11.32 -0.16
C MET A 146 12.60 12.02 1.16
N VAL A 147 13.85 12.44 1.37
CA VAL A 147 14.24 13.19 2.56
C VAL A 147 13.79 14.66 2.37
N VAL A 148 12.83 15.08 3.16
CA VAL A 148 12.30 16.47 3.18
C VAL A 148 12.84 17.28 4.34
N GLU A 149 13.28 16.61 5.41
CA GLU A 149 13.86 17.26 6.59
C GLU A 149 15.15 16.51 7.00
N PRO A 150 16.32 16.96 6.57
CA PRO A 150 17.59 16.41 7.01
C PRO A 150 17.67 16.41 8.55
N GLU A 151 18.12 15.31 9.17
CA GLU A 151 18.14 15.11 10.62
C GLU A 151 16.74 15.06 11.30
N GLY A 152 15.66 15.02 10.51
CA GLY A 152 14.30 14.92 11.00
C GLY A 152 13.94 13.56 11.61
N ARG A 153 12.66 13.21 11.56
CA ARG A 153 12.10 12.00 12.20
C ARG A 153 12.74 10.73 11.66
N PRO A 154 13.05 9.73 12.52
CA PRO A 154 13.52 8.43 12.05
C PRO A 154 12.44 7.73 11.23
N CYS A 155 12.86 7.14 10.12
CA CYS A 155 12.04 6.35 9.21
C CYS A 155 12.37 4.86 9.31
N GLY A 156 11.38 4.01 9.08
CA GLY A 156 11.54 2.54 9.05
C GLY A 156 12.54 2.03 8.00
N CYS A 157 12.84 2.83 6.96
CA CYS A 157 13.88 2.51 5.97
C CYS A 157 15.33 2.71 6.46
N GLY A 158 15.54 3.10 7.71
CA GLY A 158 16.85 3.36 8.31
C GLY A 158 17.39 4.78 8.11
N ARG A 159 16.72 5.61 7.30
CA ARG A 159 17.06 7.04 7.12
C ARG A 159 16.29 7.93 8.09
N LYS A 160 16.57 9.23 8.04
CA LYS A 160 15.82 10.25 8.77
C LYS A 160 15.16 11.22 7.79
N GLY A 161 14.05 11.83 8.22
CA GLY A 161 13.39 12.93 7.55
C GLY A 161 12.65 12.56 6.27
N CYS A 162 12.28 11.30 6.10
CA CYS A 162 11.47 10.85 4.96
C CYS A 162 10.08 11.47 5.00
N LEU A 163 9.56 11.82 3.82
CA LEU A 163 8.24 12.45 3.63
C LEU A 163 7.12 11.69 4.37
N GLU A 164 7.11 10.35 4.29
CA GLU A 164 6.08 9.54 4.95
C GLU A 164 6.00 9.75 6.47
N THR A 165 7.12 10.13 7.11
CA THR A 165 7.14 10.35 8.57
C THR A 165 6.38 11.60 8.99
N TYR A 166 5.96 12.43 8.03
CA TYR A 166 5.21 13.66 8.23
C TYR A 166 3.80 13.59 7.66
N CYS A 167 3.63 13.15 6.41
CA CYS A 167 2.37 13.24 5.69
C CYS A 167 1.57 11.93 5.59
N SER A 168 2.09 10.79 6.05
CA SER A 168 1.28 9.58 6.19
C SER A 168 0.25 9.72 7.32
N ALA A 169 -0.74 8.83 7.38
CA ALA A 169 -1.71 8.82 8.47
C ALA A 169 -1.03 8.75 9.85
N THR A 170 0.02 7.94 9.99
CA THR A 170 0.82 7.87 11.22
C THR A 170 1.69 9.12 11.42
N GLY A 171 2.16 9.74 10.33
CA GLY A 171 2.94 10.98 10.34
C GLY A 171 2.13 12.15 10.86
N VAL A 172 0.90 12.30 10.37
CA VAL A 172 -0.06 13.32 10.85
C VAL A 172 -0.31 13.18 12.34
N VAL A 173 -0.61 11.96 12.82
CA VAL A 173 -0.82 11.72 14.26
C VAL A 173 0.41 12.08 15.08
N ARG A 174 1.62 11.72 14.61
CA ARG A 174 2.88 12.09 15.30
C ARG A 174 3.08 13.60 15.36
N THR A 175 2.76 14.31 14.27
CA THR A 175 2.81 15.79 14.25
C THR A 175 1.85 16.37 15.26
N THR A 176 0.60 15.94 15.23
CA THR A 176 -0.44 16.41 16.16
C THR A 176 -0.04 16.17 17.63
N VAL A 177 0.48 14.99 17.94
CA VAL A 177 0.95 14.68 19.30
C VAL A 177 2.06 15.61 19.74
N ALA A 178 3.05 15.89 18.88
CA ALA A 178 4.13 16.84 19.19
C ALA A 178 3.59 18.26 19.44
N MET A 179 2.69 18.74 18.59
CA MET A 179 2.04 20.04 18.74
C MET A 179 1.24 20.15 20.05
N LEU A 180 0.51 19.08 20.41
CA LEU A 180 -0.22 19.02 21.68
C LEU A 180 0.69 19.06 22.91
N GLU A 181 1.92 18.57 22.82
CA GLU A 181 2.93 18.60 23.88
C GLU A 181 3.61 19.97 23.97
N GLU A 182 3.87 20.62 22.85
CA GLU A 182 4.61 21.89 22.77
C GLU A 182 3.72 23.12 23.00
N SER A 183 2.43 23.06 22.68
CA SER A 183 1.50 24.17 22.78
C SER A 183 0.46 23.94 23.88
N THR A 184 -0.02 25.01 24.49
CA THR A 184 -1.17 25.02 25.42
C THR A 184 -2.42 25.65 24.80
N GLU A 185 -2.39 25.94 23.52
CA GLU A 185 -3.51 26.54 22.82
C GLU A 185 -4.76 25.65 22.86
N PRO A 186 -5.96 26.26 22.91
CA PRO A 186 -7.22 25.51 22.88
C PRO A 186 -7.36 24.74 21.56
N THR A 187 -7.67 23.47 21.67
CA THR A 187 -7.97 22.59 20.53
C THR A 187 -8.87 21.45 20.98
N SER A 188 -9.81 21.06 20.14
CA SER A 188 -10.68 19.90 20.37
C SER A 188 -9.92 18.57 20.38
N LEU A 189 -8.71 18.54 19.81
CA LEU A 189 -7.86 17.35 19.76
C LEU A 189 -7.37 16.93 21.16
N ARG A 190 -7.38 17.82 22.18
CA ARG A 190 -7.01 17.47 23.55
C ARG A 190 -8.03 16.60 24.27
N ASP A 191 -9.29 16.65 23.81
CA ASP A 191 -10.39 15.87 24.40
C ASP A 191 -10.40 14.42 23.87
N ILE A 192 -9.58 14.10 22.86
CA ILE A 192 -9.48 12.77 22.27
C ILE A 192 -8.39 11.98 22.99
N PRO A 193 -8.70 10.78 23.54
CA PRO A 193 -7.70 9.89 24.10
C PRO A 193 -6.58 9.59 23.09
N ARG A 194 -5.32 9.51 23.54
CA ARG A 194 -4.18 9.32 22.63
C ARG A 194 -4.28 8.06 21.76
N GLU A 195 -4.82 6.99 22.31
CA GLU A 195 -5.04 5.71 21.64
C GLU A 195 -6.14 5.76 20.57
N GLU A 196 -7.02 6.76 20.64
CA GLU A 196 -8.10 6.99 19.68
C GLU A 196 -7.74 8.07 18.64
N LEU A 197 -6.65 8.83 18.87
CA LEU A 197 -6.22 9.88 17.97
C LEU A 197 -5.76 9.27 16.63
N SER A 198 -6.43 9.65 15.56
CA SER A 198 -6.15 9.21 14.20
C SER A 198 -6.07 10.40 13.24
N SER A 199 -5.46 10.19 12.07
CA SER A 199 -5.47 11.22 11.01
C SER A 199 -6.89 11.63 10.61
N TYR A 200 -7.86 10.73 10.72
CA TYR A 200 -9.27 11.03 10.46
C TYR A 200 -9.87 11.98 11.52
N GLU A 201 -9.54 11.79 12.80
CA GLU A 201 -9.96 12.72 13.86
C GLU A 201 -9.34 14.10 13.66
N VAL A 202 -8.07 14.16 13.29
CA VAL A 202 -7.40 15.44 12.95
C VAL A 202 -8.10 16.11 11.76
N TYR A 203 -8.41 15.36 10.71
CA TYR A 203 -9.17 15.87 9.57
C TYR A 203 -10.54 16.43 9.99
N LYS A 204 -11.30 15.71 10.83
CA LYS A 204 -12.60 16.20 11.31
C LYS A 204 -12.47 17.50 12.10
N ALA A 205 -11.48 17.60 12.97
CA ALA A 205 -11.21 18.82 13.74
C ALA A 205 -10.87 19.99 12.81
N ALA A 206 -9.98 19.76 11.82
CA ALA A 206 -9.63 20.75 10.81
C ALA A 206 -10.85 21.25 10.03
N MET A 207 -11.72 20.35 9.60
CA MET A 207 -12.98 20.70 8.90
C MET A 207 -13.97 21.44 9.80
N ALA A 208 -13.91 21.24 11.12
CA ALA A 208 -14.69 21.98 12.11
C ALA A 208 -14.11 23.37 12.46
N GLY A 209 -12.95 23.73 11.89
CA GLY A 209 -12.29 25.04 12.09
C GLY A 209 -11.33 25.08 13.27
N ASP A 210 -10.89 23.93 13.77
CA ASP A 210 -9.86 23.85 14.80
C ASP A 210 -8.52 24.34 14.24
N ALA A 211 -7.97 25.40 14.83
CA ALA A 211 -6.78 26.09 14.29
C ALA A 211 -5.54 25.20 14.31
N MET A 212 -5.32 24.42 15.38
CA MET A 212 -4.18 23.51 15.47
C MET A 212 -4.27 22.37 14.46
N ALA A 213 -5.48 21.87 14.19
CA ALA A 213 -5.68 20.82 13.21
C ALA A 213 -5.54 21.31 11.75
N GLN A 214 -5.65 22.62 11.51
CA GLN A 214 -5.48 23.23 10.19
C GLN A 214 -4.01 23.60 9.89
N GLU A 215 -3.15 23.68 10.89
CA GLU A 215 -1.72 23.92 10.75
C GLU A 215 -0.97 22.67 10.25
#